data_ac93dddc3f7732d4af06f3757477a7b1
#
_entry.id   ac93dddc3f7732d4af06f3757477a7b1
#
_cell.length_a   1.000
_cell.length_b   1.000
_cell.length_c   1.000
_cell.angle_alpha   90.00
_cell.angle_beta   90.00
_cell.angle_gamma   90.00
#
_symmetry.space_group_name_H-M   'P 1'
#
loop_
_entity.id
_entity.type
_entity.pdbx_description
1 polymer ?
#
loop_
_entity_poly.entity_id
_entity_poly.type
_entity_poly.pdbx_seq_one_letter_code
_entity_poly.pdbx_strand_id
1 'polypeptide(L)'
;MNKRILLLLSIALSLCVSSFAINEKPFTIPEVKEWKGLDGSIALSGRIIYKGLEEKKVAQQLADDYQQLFGKQLTLVQDKARKGDIVLRLKAEKALGEEGYTMSIHDTPILSANHRKGLYWATRTLLQLLEQHPSHALPRGEIRDTPDYPFRGVMLDCGRKYFPMSMLRQYVKMLAYYKMNVFHIHLNDNAFQWFYNNDWSRTPAAFRLESEWFPGLTARDGHYTKHDFIALQQLADSLGIEVIPEIDVPAHCLALTRFRPNLASKDYPPDHLDLMNPQTQAFCDSLFTEYLQGENPVFRGKYVHVGTDEYSNKDQKVVEKFRAFTDHYIRLVEKYHRKAVIWGQQTHAKGTTPIKVKDVLMYAWSNDYSKPDEMIKLGYDLISIPDGQVYIVPKAGYYYDYLDTKRLYNTWTPANINGMQFPERHKQIKGGAFAVWNDIEGNGISDKDVHYRVLPAMKTLATK
;
A
#
# COMPACT_ATOMS: atom_id res chain seq x y z
N MET A 1 86.95 -13.65 -35.87
CA MET A 1 85.92 -12.77 -36.43
C MET A 1 84.73 -12.76 -35.44
N ASN A 2 84.62 -11.70 -34.61
CA ASN A 2 83.65 -11.56 -33.56
C ASN A 2 82.43 -10.90 -34.10
N LYS A 3 81.24 -11.52 -33.96
CA LYS A 3 79.91 -10.83 -34.12
C LYS A 3 79.34 -10.59 -32.74
N ARG A 4 79.31 -9.34 -32.33
CA ARG A 4 78.59 -8.88 -31.15
C ARG A 4 77.12 -8.82 -31.47
N ILE A 5 76.32 -9.56 -30.74
CA ILE A 5 74.86 -9.45 -30.78
C ILE A 5 74.43 -8.38 -29.76
N LEU A 6 73.84 -7.27 -30.23
CA LEU A 6 73.27 -6.25 -29.39
C LEU A 6 71.83 -6.69 -29.02
N LEU A 7 71.66 -6.97 -27.74
CA LEU A 7 70.31 -7.28 -27.16
C LEU A 7 69.64 -5.96 -26.74
N LEU A 8 68.67 -5.52 -27.53
CA LEU A 8 67.81 -4.38 -27.22
C LEU A 8 66.68 -4.90 -26.27
N LEU A 9 66.78 -4.58 -24.96
CA LEU A 9 65.68 -4.73 -23.99
C LEU A 9 64.70 -3.59 -24.23
N SER A 10 63.59 -3.85 -24.88
CA SER A 10 62.42 -2.99 -24.88
C SER A 10 61.64 -3.17 -23.60
N ILE A 11 61.78 -2.23 -22.66
CA ILE A 11 60.92 -2.13 -21.49
C ILE A 11 59.59 -1.57 -21.99
N ALA A 12 58.61 -2.46 -22.21
CA ALA A 12 57.22 -2.06 -22.41
C ALA A 12 56.66 -1.62 -21.05
N LEU A 13 56.61 -0.31 -20.82
CA LEU A 13 55.91 0.29 -19.72
C LEU A 13 54.41 0.16 -20.02
N SER A 14 53.78 -0.92 -19.54
CA SER A 14 52.32 -1.05 -19.55
C SER A 14 51.75 -0.01 -18.58
N LEU A 15 51.40 1.15 -19.12
CA LEU A 15 50.50 2.07 -18.48
C LEU A 15 49.14 1.35 -18.35
N CYS A 16 48.88 0.72 -17.22
CA CYS A 16 47.52 0.36 -16.82
C CYS A 16 46.75 1.65 -16.67
N VAL A 17 46.20 2.15 -17.76
CA VAL A 17 45.12 3.11 -17.70
C VAL A 17 43.92 2.35 -17.14
N SER A 18 43.74 2.44 -15.84
CA SER A 18 42.49 2.04 -15.20
C SER A 18 41.41 2.90 -15.80
N SER A 19 40.79 2.46 -16.90
CA SER A 19 39.55 3.07 -17.35
C SER A 19 38.52 2.81 -16.25
N PHE A 20 38.30 3.79 -15.39
CA PHE A 20 37.19 3.72 -14.46
C PHE A 20 35.92 3.66 -15.29
N ALA A 21 35.26 2.52 -15.26
CA ALA A 21 33.98 2.35 -15.94
C ALA A 21 32.93 3.21 -15.21
N ILE A 22 32.18 4.00 -15.96
CA ILE A 22 31.01 4.73 -15.46
C ILE A 22 30.05 3.72 -14.85
N ASN A 23 29.57 3.98 -13.64
CA ASN A 23 28.62 3.10 -12.95
C ASN A 23 27.34 2.94 -13.77
N GLU A 24 26.98 1.70 -14.05
CA GLU A 24 25.69 1.38 -14.65
C GLU A 24 24.53 1.71 -13.68
N LYS A 25 23.31 1.81 -14.24
CA LYS A 25 22.12 2.03 -13.44
C LYS A 25 21.94 0.90 -12.41
N PRO A 26 21.95 1.22 -11.12
CA PRO A 26 21.80 0.20 -10.08
C PRO A 26 20.37 -0.36 -10.09
N PHE A 27 20.23 -1.61 -9.73
CA PHE A 27 18.93 -2.23 -9.52
C PHE A 27 18.34 -1.75 -8.20
N THR A 28 17.09 -1.26 -8.22
CA THR A 28 16.31 -0.91 -7.03
C THR A 28 14.85 -1.31 -7.22
N ILE A 29 14.10 -1.47 -6.16
CA ILE A 29 12.66 -1.74 -6.20
C ILE A 29 11.93 -0.63 -5.42
N PRO A 30 11.14 0.23 -6.11
CA PRO A 30 11.07 0.40 -7.56
C PRO A 30 12.39 0.88 -8.15
N GLU A 31 12.59 0.65 -9.45
CA GLU A 31 13.72 1.22 -10.17
C GLU A 31 13.67 2.75 -10.17
N VAL A 32 14.82 3.38 -9.95
CA VAL A 32 14.91 4.85 -10.09
C VAL A 32 14.70 5.25 -11.55
N LYS A 33 13.97 6.33 -11.78
CA LYS A 33 13.66 6.78 -13.15
C LYS A 33 14.87 7.27 -13.89
N GLU A 34 15.62 8.20 -13.32
CA GLU A 34 16.77 8.80 -13.93
C GLU A 34 18.03 8.44 -13.15
N TRP A 35 19.05 7.98 -13.85
CA TRP A 35 20.37 7.68 -13.35
C TRP A 35 21.44 8.23 -14.29
N LYS A 36 22.37 8.99 -13.74
CA LYS A 36 23.58 9.42 -14.41
C LYS A 36 24.78 8.91 -13.63
N GLY A 37 25.38 7.82 -14.08
CA GLY A 37 26.54 7.20 -13.45
C GLY A 37 27.77 8.10 -13.51
N LEU A 38 28.62 7.98 -12.50
CA LEU A 38 29.96 8.55 -12.42
C LEU A 38 30.93 7.44 -12.04
N ASP A 39 32.22 7.69 -12.14
CA ASP A 39 33.25 6.69 -11.83
C ASP A 39 33.39 6.42 -10.34
N GLY A 40 33.54 5.15 -9.97
CA GLY A 40 33.91 4.69 -8.64
C GLY A 40 32.78 4.74 -7.60
N SER A 41 33.14 4.57 -6.35
CA SER A 41 32.22 4.51 -5.21
C SER A 41 32.70 5.38 -4.06
N ILE A 42 31.81 5.58 -3.07
CA ILE A 42 32.10 6.34 -1.84
C ILE A 42 31.69 5.51 -0.62
N ALA A 43 32.63 5.34 0.32
CA ALA A 43 32.33 4.76 1.62
C ALA A 43 31.71 5.83 2.54
N LEU A 44 30.74 5.41 3.37
CA LEU A 44 30.10 6.31 4.34
C LEU A 44 31.03 6.58 5.52
N SER A 45 30.99 7.82 6.03
CA SER A 45 31.72 8.26 7.23
C SER A 45 31.08 7.77 8.53
N GLY A 46 29.78 7.38 8.48
CA GLY A 46 28.99 7.08 9.65
C GLY A 46 28.22 8.28 10.23
N ARG A 47 28.19 9.42 9.52
CA ARG A 47 27.48 10.63 9.97
C ARG A 47 26.32 10.99 9.04
N ILE A 48 25.22 11.47 9.64
CA ILE A 48 24.07 12.07 8.93
C ILE A 48 23.98 13.53 9.28
N ILE A 49 24.05 14.41 8.30
CA ILE A 49 23.93 15.85 8.45
C ILE A 49 22.48 16.25 8.16
N TYR A 50 21.88 16.98 9.07
CA TYR A 50 20.53 17.55 8.96
C TYR A 50 20.51 19.00 9.48
N LYS A 51 19.45 19.76 9.12
CA LYS A 51 19.30 21.15 9.59
C LYS A 51 18.04 21.36 10.43
N GLY A 52 16.90 20.94 9.90
CA GLY A 52 15.59 21.17 10.51
C GLY A 52 15.03 19.95 11.24
N LEU A 53 13.85 20.12 11.84
CA LEU A 53 13.17 19.07 12.60
C LEU A 53 12.71 17.93 11.71
N GLU A 54 12.21 18.22 10.50
CA GLU A 54 11.71 17.20 9.58
C GLU A 54 12.84 16.36 9.00
N GLU A 55 14.00 16.97 8.67
CA GLU A 55 15.18 16.21 8.28
C GLU A 55 15.71 15.36 9.44
N LYS A 56 15.65 15.86 10.69
CA LYS A 56 16.04 15.09 11.89
C LYS A 56 15.21 13.82 12.05
N LYS A 57 13.89 13.90 11.83
CA LYS A 57 13.00 12.72 11.88
C LYS A 57 13.41 11.67 10.85
N VAL A 58 13.67 12.08 9.60
CA VAL A 58 14.13 11.18 8.54
C VAL A 58 15.53 10.62 8.84
N ALA A 59 16.43 11.45 9.39
CA ALA A 59 17.77 11.03 9.79
C ALA A 59 17.73 9.93 10.87
N GLN A 60 16.85 10.09 11.86
CA GLN A 60 16.67 9.07 12.91
C GLN A 60 16.15 7.76 12.32
N GLN A 61 15.12 7.81 11.48
CA GLN A 61 14.58 6.62 10.81
C GLN A 61 15.65 5.92 9.96
N LEU A 62 16.46 6.70 9.22
CA LEU A 62 17.58 6.14 8.44
C LEU A 62 18.63 5.49 9.34
N ALA A 63 18.97 6.10 10.46
CA ALA A 63 19.96 5.55 11.41
C ALA A 63 19.47 4.25 12.04
N ASP A 64 18.20 4.18 12.44
CA ASP A 64 17.58 2.99 13.03
C ASP A 64 17.53 1.83 12.01
N ASP A 65 17.10 2.11 10.78
CA ASP A 65 17.03 1.10 9.71
C ASP A 65 18.44 0.65 9.27
N TYR A 66 19.39 1.57 9.20
CA TYR A 66 20.78 1.24 8.88
C TYR A 66 21.40 0.32 9.94
N GLN A 67 21.13 0.59 11.22
CA GLN A 67 21.57 -0.29 12.30
C GLN A 67 20.92 -1.67 12.21
N GLN A 68 19.63 -1.73 11.89
CA GLN A 68 18.92 -2.99 11.75
C GLN A 68 19.43 -3.82 10.56
N LEU A 69 19.75 -3.19 9.43
CA LEU A 69 20.19 -3.89 8.20
C LEU A 69 21.67 -4.24 8.23
N PHE A 70 22.54 -3.35 8.74
CA PHE A 70 24.00 -3.47 8.62
C PHE A 70 24.72 -3.67 9.96
N GLY A 71 24.00 -3.63 11.08
CA GLY A 71 24.61 -3.78 12.42
C GLY A 71 25.51 -2.62 12.84
N LYS A 72 25.48 -1.47 12.13
CA LYS A 72 26.34 -0.30 12.36
C LYS A 72 25.48 0.92 12.69
N GLN A 73 26.01 1.78 13.54
CA GLN A 73 25.33 3.04 13.92
C GLN A 73 25.72 4.20 13.00
N LEU A 74 24.74 5.07 12.69
CA LEU A 74 24.98 6.37 12.10
C LEU A 74 24.72 7.46 13.14
N THR A 75 25.64 8.46 13.21
CA THR A 75 25.55 9.57 14.16
C THR A 75 24.88 10.77 13.49
N LEU A 76 23.84 11.29 14.13
CA LEU A 76 23.13 12.49 13.69
C LEU A 76 23.85 13.76 14.16
N VAL A 77 24.20 14.66 13.24
CA VAL A 77 24.95 15.90 13.57
C VAL A 77 24.44 17.11 12.79
N GLN A 78 24.52 18.27 13.41
CA GLN A 78 24.25 19.58 12.81
C GLN A 78 25.57 20.34 12.64
N ASP A 79 26.39 19.93 11.68
CA ASP A 79 27.74 20.45 11.45
C ASP A 79 28.01 20.63 9.95
N LYS A 80 29.17 21.14 9.58
CA LYS A 80 29.64 21.14 8.19
C LYS A 80 29.85 19.71 7.70
N ALA A 81 29.34 19.43 6.51
CA ALA A 81 29.50 18.13 5.89
C ALA A 81 30.97 17.89 5.49
N ARG A 82 31.41 16.63 5.63
CA ARG A 82 32.72 16.13 5.24
C ARG A 82 32.56 14.99 4.24
N LYS A 83 33.65 14.54 3.65
CA LYS A 83 33.65 13.41 2.74
C LYS A 83 33.04 12.17 3.39
N GLY A 84 32.10 11.51 2.70
CA GLY A 84 31.40 10.33 3.18
C GLY A 84 30.20 10.58 4.09
N ASP A 85 29.92 11.84 4.50
CA ASP A 85 28.72 12.19 5.27
C ASP A 85 27.46 12.07 4.37
N ILE A 86 26.37 11.59 4.94
CA ILE A 86 25.05 11.65 4.29
C ILE A 86 24.41 13.00 4.66
N VAL A 87 24.02 13.78 3.66
CA VAL A 87 23.36 15.08 3.90
C VAL A 87 21.89 14.99 3.51
N LEU A 88 21.00 15.28 4.43
CA LEU A 88 19.56 15.37 4.19
C LEU A 88 19.13 16.83 4.01
N ARG A 89 18.34 17.12 2.98
CA ARG A 89 17.86 18.46 2.66
C ARG A 89 16.41 18.48 2.27
N LEU A 90 15.65 19.35 2.90
CA LEU A 90 14.38 19.82 2.35
C LEU A 90 14.65 21.09 1.53
N LYS A 91 14.35 21.03 0.24
CA LYS A 91 14.55 22.13 -0.70
C LYS A 91 13.36 22.19 -1.66
N ALA A 92 12.72 23.33 -1.74
CA ALA A 92 11.61 23.56 -2.63
C ALA A 92 12.01 23.34 -4.10
N GLU A 93 11.41 22.34 -4.72
CA GLU A 93 11.52 22.01 -6.14
C GLU A 93 10.19 21.45 -6.64
N LYS A 94 9.34 22.35 -7.16
CA LYS A 94 7.94 22.05 -7.51
C LYS A 94 7.77 20.78 -8.39
N ALA A 95 8.72 20.52 -9.29
CA ALA A 95 8.68 19.37 -10.19
C ALA A 95 8.82 18.00 -9.49
N LEU A 96 9.31 17.96 -8.24
CA LEU A 96 9.40 16.73 -7.44
C LEU A 96 8.07 16.37 -6.76
N GLY A 97 7.11 17.30 -6.65
CA GLY A 97 5.86 17.06 -5.94
C GLY A 97 6.08 16.69 -4.49
N GLU A 98 5.20 15.87 -3.94
CA GLU A 98 5.24 15.46 -2.53
C GLU A 98 6.20 14.28 -2.27
N GLU A 99 6.34 13.38 -3.23
CA GLU A 99 7.06 12.11 -3.07
C GLU A 99 8.38 12.03 -3.84
N GLY A 100 8.64 12.96 -4.76
CA GLY A 100 9.87 12.95 -5.56
C GLY A 100 11.09 13.42 -4.78
N TYR A 101 12.26 12.98 -5.24
CA TYR A 101 13.56 13.31 -4.63
C TYR A 101 14.68 13.31 -5.67
N THR A 102 15.81 13.89 -5.27
CA THR A 102 17.09 13.78 -5.97
C THR A 102 18.16 13.25 -5.03
N MET A 103 19.14 12.55 -5.59
CA MET A 103 20.36 12.15 -4.87
C MET A 103 21.57 12.53 -5.72
N SER A 104 22.56 13.16 -5.09
CA SER A 104 23.86 13.47 -5.70
C SER A 104 24.94 12.73 -4.92
N ILE A 105 25.45 11.64 -5.50
CA ILE A 105 26.40 10.73 -4.84
C ILE A 105 27.82 11.02 -5.37
N HIS A 106 28.42 12.04 -4.80
CA HIS A 106 29.81 12.44 -5.00
C HIS A 106 30.65 12.11 -3.74
N ASP A 107 31.58 12.97 -3.38
CA ASP A 107 32.35 12.86 -2.13
C ASP A 107 31.49 13.01 -0.86
N THR A 108 30.35 13.64 -0.99
CA THR A 108 29.35 13.80 0.07
C THR A 108 27.99 13.47 -0.50
N PRO A 109 27.40 12.31 -0.21
CA PRO A 109 26.05 11.97 -0.65
C PRO A 109 25.01 12.95 -0.12
N ILE A 110 24.28 13.60 -1.03
CA ILE A 110 23.22 14.58 -0.73
C ILE A 110 21.89 14.05 -1.20
N LEU A 111 20.95 13.86 -0.29
CA LEU A 111 19.56 13.49 -0.54
C LEU A 111 18.70 14.75 -0.41
N SER A 112 17.95 15.10 -1.44
CA SER A 112 17.13 16.31 -1.45
C SER A 112 15.71 15.99 -1.89
N ALA A 113 14.71 16.61 -1.27
CA ALA A 113 13.31 16.49 -1.63
C ALA A 113 12.55 17.77 -1.28
N ASN A 114 11.35 17.92 -1.87
CA ASN A 114 10.45 19.03 -1.57
C ASN A 114 9.76 18.84 -0.20
N HIS A 115 9.42 17.60 0.13
CA HIS A 115 8.71 17.22 1.37
C HIS A 115 9.40 16.08 2.10
N ARG A 116 9.08 15.93 3.39
CA ARG A 116 9.59 14.84 4.25
C ARG A 116 9.40 13.46 3.63
N LYS A 117 8.25 13.21 2.99
CA LYS A 117 7.92 11.92 2.36
C LYS A 117 8.89 11.57 1.23
N GLY A 118 9.17 12.51 0.31
CA GLY A 118 10.16 12.32 -0.74
C GLY A 118 11.58 12.12 -0.18
N LEU A 119 11.95 12.86 0.87
CA LEU A 119 13.25 12.69 1.52
C LEU A 119 13.37 11.31 2.17
N TYR A 120 12.30 10.80 2.77
CA TYR A 120 12.25 9.45 3.30
C TYR A 120 12.40 8.40 2.20
N TRP A 121 11.73 8.56 1.03
CA TRP A 121 11.91 7.69 -0.13
C TRP A 121 13.35 7.66 -0.65
N ALA A 122 14.04 8.80 -0.65
CA ALA A 122 15.45 8.86 -0.99
C ALA A 122 16.31 7.95 -0.09
N THR A 123 15.99 7.89 1.21
CA THR A 123 16.70 7.00 2.14
C THR A 123 16.46 5.52 1.84
N ARG A 124 15.28 5.16 1.32
CA ARG A 124 14.99 3.76 0.91
C ARG A 124 15.86 3.35 -0.28
N THR A 125 16.00 4.24 -1.26
CA THR A 125 16.94 4.01 -2.37
C THR A 125 18.38 3.91 -1.86
N LEU A 126 18.81 4.82 -0.97
CA LEU A 126 20.15 4.75 -0.37
C LEU A 126 20.44 3.39 0.28
N LEU A 127 19.51 2.87 1.09
CA LEU A 127 19.67 1.56 1.75
C LEU A 127 19.80 0.43 0.73
N GLN A 128 18.96 0.41 -0.31
CA GLN A 128 19.02 -0.60 -1.36
C GLN A 128 20.34 -0.56 -2.15
N LEU A 129 20.91 0.64 -2.40
CA LEU A 129 22.21 0.79 -3.02
C LEU A 129 23.33 0.21 -2.14
N LEU A 130 23.26 0.46 -0.84
CA LEU A 130 24.25 -0.05 0.14
C LEU A 130 24.20 -1.58 0.27
N GLU A 131 23.01 -2.18 0.23
CA GLU A 131 22.85 -3.64 0.30
C GLU A 131 23.48 -4.38 -0.88
N GLN A 132 23.52 -3.76 -2.05
CA GLN A 132 24.05 -4.38 -3.27
C GLN A 132 25.59 -4.40 -3.33
N HIS A 133 26.26 -3.57 -2.56
CA HIS A 133 27.72 -3.50 -2.59
C HIS A 133 28.33 -4.25 -1.41
N PRO A 134 29.28 -5.19 -1.63
CA PRO A 134 29.86 -6.02 -0.55
C PRO A 134 30.48 -5.22 0.61
N SER A 135 31.04 -4.05 0.34
CA SER A 135 31.60 -3.15 1.35
C SER A 135 30.62 -2.09 1.84
N HIS A 136 29.34 -2.15 1.43
CA HIS A 136 28.33 -1.11 1.70
C HIS A 136 28.81 0.29 1.29
N ALA A 137 29.45 0.39 0.12
CA ALA A 137 29.80 1.65 -0.51
C ALA A 137 28.70 2.07 -1.51
N LEU A 138 28.52 3.37 -1.72
CA LEU A 138 27.57 3.89 -2.68
C LEU A 138 28.22 4.07 -4.04
N PRO A 139 27.64 3.60 -5.14
CA PRO A 139 28.10 3.95 -6.49
C PRO A 139 27.93 5.46 -6.70
N ARG A 140 28.94 6.10 -7.27
CA ARG A 140 28.86 7.53 -7.60
C ARG A 140 27.91 7.75 -8.76
N GLY A 141 27.09 8.80 -8.67
CA GLY A 141 26.13 9.16 -9.70
C GLY A 141 25.06 10.12 -9.20
N GLU A 142 24.13 10.43 -10.07
CA GLU A 142 22.99 11.31 -9.80
C GLU A 142 21.69 10.59 -10.07
N ILE A 143 20.73 10.74 -9.17
CA ILE A 143 19.39 10.17 -9.25
C ILE A 143 18.38 11.31 -9.22
N ARG A 144 17.35 11.18 -10.09
CA ARG A 144 16.09 11.91 -9.98
C ARG A 144 14.95 10.91 -10.09
N ASP A 145 14.06 10.92 -9.12
CA ASP A 145 12.99 9.93 -9.03
C ASP A 145 11.68 10.54 -8.52
N THR A 146 10.57 10.10 -9.11
CA THR A 146 9.20 10.48 -8.75
C THR A 146 8.27 9.30 -9.04
N PRO A 147 7.22 9.05 -8.25
CA PRO A 147 6.27 8.00 -8.57
C PRO A 147 5.44 8.36 -9.81
N ASP A 148 4.99 7.35 -10.56
CA ASP A 148 4.07 7.55 -11.69
C ASP A 148 2.62 7.72 -11.24
N TYR A 149 2.27 7.05 -10.14
CA TYR A 149 0.93 7.08 -9.58
C TYR A 149 0.97 7.45 -8.09
N PRO A 150 0.04 8.32 -7.63
CA PRO A 150 -0.01 8.74 -6.23
C PRO A 150 -0.52 7.67 -5.27
N PHE A 151 -1.13 6.58 -5.76
CA PHE A 151 -1.64 5.48 -4.95
C PHE A 151 -0.97 4.16 -5.33
N ARG A 152 -0.30 3.53 -4.37
CA ARG A 152 0.41 2.25 -4.53
C ARG A 152 0.13 1.41 -3.29
N GLY A 153 -0.87 0.52 -3.39
CA GLY A 153 -1.50 -0.09 -2.23
C GLY A 153 -1.39 -1.61 -2.13
N VAL A 154 -1.61 -2.07 -0.90
CA VAL A 154 -1.91 -3.46 -0.56
C VAL A 154 -3.17 -3.47 0.27
N MET A 155 -4.12 -4.34 -0.06
CA MET A 155 -5.26 -4.67 0.77
C MET A 155 -5.03 -6.03 1.44
N LEU A 156 -5.31 -6.12 2.73
CA LEU A 156 -5.23 -7.35 3.51
C LEU A 156 -6.55 -7.62 4.21
N ASP A 157 -7.15 -8.77 3.92
CA ASP A 157 -8.33 -9.27 4.60
C ASP A 157 -7.98 -9.80 6.01
N CYS A 158 -8.16 -8.93 6.99
CA CYS A 158 -8.06 -9.28 8.40
C CYS A 158 -9.41 -9.73 8.97
N GLY A 159 -10.51 -9.47 8.28
CA GLY A 159 -11.85 -9.88 8.67
C GLY A 159 -11.97 -11.39 8.77
N ARG A 160 -11.69 -12.10 7.68
CA ARG A 160 -11.74 -13.58 7.65
C ARG A 160 -10.61 -14.21 8.46
N LYS A 161 -9.39 -13.70 8.35
CA LYS A 161 -8.22 -14.23 9.05
C LYS A 161 -7.56 -13.17 9.92
N TYR A 162 -7.41 -13.46 11.23
CA TYR A 162 -6.68 -12.58 12.13
C TYR A 162 -5.16 -12.64 11.85
N PHE A 163 -4.53 -11.47 11.76
CA PHE A 163 -3.08 -11.32 11.71
C PHE A 163 -2.59 -10.57 12.95
N PRO A 164 -1.55 -11.04 13.63
CA PRO A 164 -0.99 -10.34 14.79
C PRO A 164 -0.59 -8.90 14.47
N MET A 165 -0.80 -7.97 15.39
CA MET A 165 -0.42 -6.57 15.21
C MET A 165 1.07 -6.39 14.88
N SER A 166 1.94 -7.27 15.38
CA SER A 166 3.36 -7.29 15.01
C SER A 166 3.60 -7.50 13.51
N MET A 167 2.78 -8.33 12.86
CA MET A 167 2.85 -8.57 11.42
C MET A 167 2.34 -7.37 10.63
N LEU A 168 1.25 -6.72 11.05
CA LEU A 168 0.76 -5.50 10.41
C LEU A 168 1.82 -4.38 10.47
N ARG A 169 2.50 -4.23 11.60
CA ARG A 169 3.63 -3.28 11.76
C ARG A 169 4.80 -3.63 10.83
N GLN A 170 5.08 -4.92 10.63
CA GLN A 170 6.10 -5.35 9.65
C GLN A 170 5.68 -5.01 8.22
N TYR A 171 4.43 -5.22 7.84
CA TYR A 171 3.92 -4.85 6.52
C TYR A 171 4.02 -3.35 6.27
N VAL A 172 3.70 -2.50 7.25
CA VAL A 172 3.91 -1.05 7.15
C VAL A 172 5.38 -0.72 6.83
N LYS A 173 6.34 -1.34 7.53
CA LYS A 173 7.78 -1.14 7.27
C LYS A 173 8.21 -1.65 5.89
N MET A 174 7.69 -2.79 5.46
CA MET A 174 8.00 -3.36 4.14
C MET A 174 7.42 -2.51 3.00
N LEU A 175 6.18 -2.04 3.13
CA LEU A 175 5.57 -1.09 2.20
C LEU A 175 6.45 0.15 2.05
N ALA A 176 6.87 0.73 3.17
CA ALA A 176 7.76 1.88 3.19
C ALA A 176 9.10 1.59 2.50
N TYR A 177 9.70 0.40 2.74
CA TYR A 177 10.97 0.02 2.12
C TYR A 177 10.88 -0.04 0.59
N TYR A 178 9.75 -0.52 0.05
CA TYR A 178 9.47 -0.58 -1.39
C TYR A 178 8.72 0.66 -1.91
N LYS A 179 8.66 1.75 -1.15
CA LYS A 179 8.01 3.02 -1.52
C LYS A 179 6.54 2.89 -1.95
N MET A 180 5.86 1.83 -1.51
CA MET A 180 4.40 1.78 -1.55
C MET A 180 3.86 2.67 -0.44
N ASN A 181 2.65 3.21 -0.61
CA ASN A 181 2.18 4.28 0.28
C ASN A 181 0.78 4.08 0.86
N VAL A 182 0.15 2.94 0.60
CA VAL A 182 -1.19 2.62 1.14
C VAL A 182 -1.23 1.20 1.68
N PHE A 183 -1.75 1.06 2.89
CA PHE A 183 -2.11 -0.21 3.50
C PHE A 183 -3.59 -0.21 3.84
N HIS A 184 -4.39 -0.91 3.05
CA HIS A 184 -5.81 -1.08 3.27
C HIS A 184 -6.06 -2.33 4.14
N ILE A 185 -6.80 -2.17 5.24
CA ILE A 185 -7.10 -3.22 6.22
C ILE A 185 -8.60 -3.45 6.24
N HIS A 186 -9.02 -4.61 5.73
CA HIS A 186 -10.41 -5.07 5.72
C HIS A 186 -10.74 -5.71 7.07
N LEU A 187 -11.63 -5.11 7.86
CA LEU A 187 -11.78 -5.38 9.29
C LEU A 187 -12.93 -6.32 9.64
N ASN A 188 -13.86 -6.59 8.71
CA ASN A 188 -14.95 -7.55 8.94
C ASN A 188 -15.29 -8.29 7.66
N ASP A 189 -15.56 -9.56 7.81
CA ASP A 189 -16.08 -10.41 6.74
C ASP A 189 -16.50 -11.78 7.29
N ASN A 190 -16.93 -12.65 6.35
CA ASN A 190 -17.21 -14.05 6.57
C ASN A 190 -16.57 -14.93 5.48
N ALA A 191 -16.18 -16.14 5.85
CA ALA A 191 -15.73 -17.12 4.90
C ALA A 191 -16.85 -17.53 3.94
N PHE A 192 -16.50 -18.16 2.81
CA PHE A 192 -17.49 -18.69 1.87
C PHE A 192 -18.16 -19.92 2.46
N GLN A 193 -19.50 -19.84 2.64
CA GLN A 193 -20.32 -20.88 3.26
C GLN A 193 -20.23 -22.24 2.57
N TRP A 194 -19.98 -22.30 1.27
CA TRP A 194 -19.87 -23.55 0.54
C TRP A 194 -18.68 -24.43 0.98
N PHE A 195 -17.63 -23.84 1.52
CA PHE A 195 -16.55 -24.58 2.18
C PHE A 195 -16.98 -25.20 3.52
N TYR A 196 -18.11 -24.76 4.08
CA TYR A 196 -18.70 -25.20 5.33
C TYR A 196 -20.00 -25.96 5.11
N ASN A 197 -20.13 -26.70 3.99
CA ASN A 197 -21.31 -27.46 3.58
C ASN A 197 -22.57 -26.59 3.41
N ASN A 198 -22.42 -25.35 2.98
CA ASN A 198 -23.49 -24.33 2.89
C ASN A 198 -24.21 -24.04 4.22
N ASP A 199 -23.55 -24.33 5.33
CA ASP A 199 -24.09 -24.08 6.66
C ASP A 199 -23.59 -22.74 7.19
N TRP A 200 -24.43 -21.72 7.14
CA TRP A 200 -24.15 -20.39 7.66
C TRP A 200 -23.85 -20.39 9.16
N SER A 201 -24.39 -21.33 9.95
CA SER A 201 -24.12 -21.40 11.39
C SER A 201 -22.67 -21.78 11.68
N ARG A 202 -22.03 -22.52 10.79
CA ARG A 202 -20.64 -23.00 10.86
C ARG A 202 -19.63 -22.10 10.13
N THR A 203 -20.11 -21.21 9.25
CA THR A 203 -19.25 -20.32 8.47
C THR A 203 -18.54 -19.33 9.39
N PRO A 204 -17.21 -19.26 9.44
CA PRO A 204 -16.50 -18.27 10.23
C PRO A 204 -16.85 -16.84 9.79
N ALA A 205 -16.96 -15.95 10.78
CA ALA A 205 -17.19 -14.53 10.53
C ALA A 205 -16.66 -13.72 11.71
N ALA A 206 -16.07 -12.58 11.44
CA ALA A 206 -15.49 -11.75 12.49
C ALA A 206 -15.60 -10.25 12.20
N PHE A 207 -15.66 -9.47 13.27
CA PHE A 207 -15.42 -8.04 13.31
C PHE A 207 -14.16 -7.80 14.14
N ARG A 208 -13.08 -7.33 13.53
CA ARG A 208 -11.73 -7.36 14.10
C ARG A 208 -11.32 -6.14 14.91
N LEU A 209 -12.10 -5.06 14.92
CA LEU A 209 -11.76 -3.87 15.69
C LEU A 209 -12.56 -3.84 16.99
N GLU A 210 -11.90 -3.52 18.11
CA GLU A 210 -12.53 -3.37 19.42
C GLU A 210 -13.68 -2.36 19.35
N SER A 211 -14.86 -2.77 19.83
CA SER A 211 -16.03 -1.90 19.98
C SER A 211 -16.47 -1.82 21.44
N GLU A 212 -16.51 -0.60 21.95
CA GLU A 212 -17.03 -0.29 23.29
C GLU A 212 -18.54 -0.04 23.28
N TRP A 213 -19.05 0.49 22.15
CA TRP A 213 -20.48 0.77 22.01
C TRP A 213 -21.32 -0.49 21.77
N PHE A 214 -20.67 -1.55 21.25
CA PHE A 214 -21.31 -2.82 20.94
C PHE A 214 -20.59 -3.98 21.63
N PRO A 215 -20.69 -4.11 22.98
CA PRO A 215 -20.06 -5.19 23.72
C PRO A 215 -20.51 -6.56 23.18
N GLY A 216 -19.56 -7.40 22.82
CA GLY A 216 -19.81 -8.72 22.23
C GLY A 216 -19.76 -8.79 20.71
N LEU A 217 -19.63 -7.66 19.99
CA LEU A 217 -19.42 -7.62 18.53
C LEU A 217 -17.98 -8.03 18.19
N THR A 218 -17.01 -7.55 18.95
CA THR A 218 -15.57 -7.78 18.71
C THR A 218 -15.25 -9.27 18.71
N ALA A 219 -14.51 -9.74 17.73
CA ALA A 219 -14.12 -11.13 17.58
C ALA A 219 -13.26 -11.63 18.76
N ARG A 220 -13.47 -12.88 19.19
CA ARG A 220 -12.80 -13.50 20.34
C ARG A 220 -11.55 -14.30 19.96
N ASP A 221 -11.46 -14.74 18.73
CA ASP A 221 -10.34 -15.52 18.17
C ASP A 221 -9.14 -14.65 17.76
N GLY A 222 -9.27 -13.32 17.91
CA GLY A 222 -8.26 -12.30 17.64
C GLY A 222 -8.89 -11.01 17.14
N HIS A 223 -8.42 -9.88 17.68
CA HIS A 223 -8.89 -8.56 17.31
C HIS A 223 -7.80 -7.50 17.59
N TYR A 224 -8.04 -6.29 17.11
CA TYR A 224 -7.19 -5.13 17.33
C TYR A 224 -7.87 -4.21 18.35
N THR A 225 -7.13 -3.86 19.41
CA THR A 225 -7.61 -2.82 20.33
C THR A 225 -7.62 -1.47 19.61
N LYS A 226 -8.48 -0.55 20.02
CA LYS A 226 -8.47 0.83 19.51
C LYS A 226 -7.09 1.46 19.67
N HIS A 227 -6.44 1.25 20.81
CA HIS A 227 -5.09 1.75 21.09
C HIS A 227 -4.04 1.21 20.10
N ASP A 228 -4.01 -0.10 19.86
CA ASP A 228 -3.06 -0.71 18.93
C ASP A 228 -3.28 -0.27 17.50
N PHE A 229 -4.55 -0.11 17.08
CA PHE A 229 -4.89 0.35 15.74
C PHE A 229 -4.51 1.83 15.52
N ILE A 230 -4.69 2.68 16.54
CA ILE A 230 -4.19 4.06 16.53
C ILE A 230 -2.65 4.07 16.41
N ALA A 231 -1.96 3.28 17.22
CA ALA A 231 -0.49 3.20 17.19
C ALA A 231 0.05 2.69 15.85
N LEU A 232 -0.66 1.76 15.18
CA LEU A 232 -0.32 1.30 13.83
C LEU A 232 -0.42 2.45 12.81
N GLN A 233 -1.49 3.23 12.84
CA GLN A 233 -1.67 4.38 11.95
C GLN A 233 -0.62 5.46 12.19
N GLN A 234 -0.25 5.72 13.45
CA GLN A 234 0.82 6.66 13.79
C GLN A 234 2.19 6.20 13.27
N LEU A 235 2.51 4.90 13.41
CA LEU A 235 3.71 4.32 12.81
C LEU A 235 3.68 4.49 11.28
N ALA A 236 2.57 4.14 10.64
CA ALA A 236 2.40 4.22 9.20
C ALA A 236 2.59 5.66 8.69
N ASP A 237 1.92 6.65 9.31
CA ASP A 237 2.06 8.06 8.97
C ASP A 237 3.51 8.53 9.10
N SER A 238 4.22 8.13 10.15
CA SER A 238 5.62 8.46 10.34
C SER A 238 6.51 7.97 9.18
N LEU A 239 6.13 6.87 8.54
CA LEU A 239 6.82 6.24 7.40
C LEU A 239 6.21 6.62 6.04
N GLY A 240 5.26 7.57 6.00
CA GLY A 240 4.61 8.02 4.76
C GLY A 240 3.58 7.06 4.19
N ILE A 241 3.07 6.13 4.99
CA ILE A 241 2.04 5.16 4.62
C ILE A 241 0.67 5.62 5.14
N GLU A 242 -0.32 5.65 4.26
CA GLU A 242 -1.73 5.81 4.63
C GLU A 242 -2.32 4.45 5.00
N VAL A 243 -2.90 4.32 6.19
CA VAL A 243 -3.73 3.17 6.55
C VAL A 243 -5.17 3.50 6.23
N ILE A 244 -5.79 2.70 5.36
CA ILE A 244 -7.21 2.80 5.03
C ILE A 244 -7.95 1.70 5.81
N PRO A 245 -8.67 2.02 6.90
CA PRO A 245 -9.54 1.06 7.56
C PRO A 245 -10.80 0.84 6.74
N GLU A 246 -11.28 -0.40 6.69
CA GLU A 246 -12.56 -0.74 6.07
C GLU A 246 -13.49 -1.41 7.08
N ILE A 247 -14.71 -0.91 7.12
CA ILE A 247 -15.87 -1.63 7.64
C ILE A 247 -16.77 -1.89 6.45
N ASP A 248 -16.87 -3.15 6.04
CA ASP A 248 -17.64 -3.53 4.87
C ASP A 248 -19.11 -3.75 5.24
N VAL A 249 -19.97 -2.99 4.57
CA VAL A 249 -21.41 -3.02 4.66
C VAL A 249 -22.01 -2.63 3.30
N PRO A 250 -23.19 -3.14 2.90
CA PRO A 250 -24.18 -3.93 3.66
C PRO A 250 -24.14 -5.43 3.38
N ALA A 251 -23.23 -5.95 2.51
CA ALA A 251 -22.89 -7.35 2.39
C ALA A 251 -21.68 -7.68 3.27
N HIS A 252 -21.20 -8.94 3.24
CA HIS A 252 -20.06 -9.38 4.05
C HIS A 252 -20.24 -9.17 5.57
N CYS A 253 -21.49 -9.16 6.01
CA CYS A 253 -21.92 -8.72 7.33
C CYS A 253 -22.31 -9.83 8.29
N LEU A 254 -21.91 -11.11 8.06
CA LEU A 254 -22.36 -12.24 8.91
C LEU A 254 -22.00 -12.03 10.40
N ALA A 255 -20.87 -11.39 10.70
CA ALA A 255 -20.51 -11.03 12.07
C ALA A 255 -21.51 -10.03 12.69
N LEU A 256 -21.95 -9.04 11.90
CA LEU A 256 -22.91 -8.02 12.32
C LEU A 256 -24.31 -8.60 12.48
N THR A 257 -24.74 -9.43 11.53
CA THR A 257 -26.06 -10.06 11.57
C THR A 257 -26.17 -11.12 12.66
N ARG A 258 -25.09 -11.81 13.01
CA ARG A 258 -25.05 -12.70 14.19
C ARG A 258 -25.16 -11.91 15.50
N PHE A 259 -24.52 -10.75 15.56
CA PHE A 259 -24.62 -9.86 16.72
C PHE A 259 -26.01 -9.22 16.83
N ARG A 260 -26.66 -8.88 15.70
CA ARG A 260 -28.00 -8.30 15.62
C ARG A 260 -28.84 -9.06 14.59
N PRO A 261 -29.41 -10.23 14.94
CA PRO A 261 -30.14 -11.08 13.96
C PRO A 261 -31.34 -10.40 13.31
N ASN A 262 -31.94 -9.42 13.98
CA ASN A 262 -33.05 -8.63 13.44
C ASN A 262 -32.66 -7.69 12.30
N LEU A 263 -31.35 -7.50 12.04
CA LEU A 263 -30.83 -6.69 10.93
C LEU A 263 -30.49 -7.52 9.71
N ALA A 264 -30.51 -8.88 9.81
CA ALA A 264 -30.26 -9.76 8.68
C ALA A 264 -31.41 -9.63 7.66
N SER A 265 -31.03 -9.63 6.36
CA SER A 265 -32.00 -9.70 5.28
C SER A 265 -32.83 -10.97 5.38
N LYS A 266 -34.12 -10.89 5.03
CA LYS A 266 -35.02 -12.04 4.91
C LYS A 266 -35.03 -12.61 3.49
N ASP A 267 -34.63 -11.82 2.52
CA ASP A 267 -34.73 -12.14 1.09
C ASP A 267 -33.38 -12.53 0.49
N TYR A 268 -32.27 -12.25 1.20
CA TYR A 268 -30.90 -12.51 0.79
C TYR A 268 -30.17 -13.35 1.84
N PRO A 269 -28.97 -13.88 1.53
CA PRO A 269 -28.19 -14.64 2.49
C PRO A 269 -27.95 -13.90 3.83
N PRO A 270 -27.73 -14.63 4.93
CA PRO A 270 -27.61 -14.05 6.26
C PRO A 270 -26.45 -13.05 6.48
N ASP A 271 -25.48 -13.02 5.56
CA ASP A 271 -24.38 -12.06 5.53
C ASP A 271 -24.76 -10.70 4.90
N HIS A 272 -26.02 -10.53 4.52
CA HIS A 272 -26.58 -9.26 4.02
C HIS A 272 -27.42 -8.57 5.07
N LEU A 273 -27.16 -7.29 5.31
CA LEU A 273 -28.03 -6.43 6.12
C LEU A 273 -29.33 -6.08 5.38
N ASP A 274 -30.44 -6.04 6.08
CA ASP A 274 -31.74 -5.64 5.50
C ASP A 274 -31.82 -4.13 5.31
N LEU A 275 -31.66 -3.65 4.08
CA LEU A 275 -31.72 -2.25 3.71
C LEU A 275 -33.15 -1.64 3.79
N MET A 276 -34.18 -2.47 3.93
CA MET A 276 -35.55 -2.02 4.13
C MET A 276 -35.85 -1.78 5.61
N ASN A 277 -34.99 -2.26 6.52
CA ASN A 277 -35.11 -2.06 7.95
C ASN A 277 -34.40 -0.75 8.37
N PRO A 278 -35.11 0.26 8.88
CA PRO A 278 -34.48 1.51 9.31
C PRO A 278 -33.48 1.35 10.48
N GLN A 279 -33.58 0.28 11.25
CA GLN A 279 -32.60 -0.03 12.32
C GLN A 279 -31.21 -0.40 11.75
N THR A 280 -31.15 -0.88 10.52
CA THR A 280 -29.87 -1.18 9.83
C THR A 280 -29.02 0.07 9.72
N GLN A 281 -29.58 1.15 9.16
CA GLN A 281 -28.85 2.40 9.02
C GLN A 281 -28.46 2.97 10.39
N ALA A 282 -29.38 2.99 11.37
CA ALA A 282 -29.09 3.50 12.71
C ALA A 282 -27.95 2.74 13.41
N PHE A 283 -27.91 1.41 13.25
CA PHE A 283 -26.84 0.57 13.77
C PHE A 283 -25.50 0.90 13.10
N CYS A 284 -25.44 0.91 11.76
CA CYS A 284 -24.22 1.19 11.02
C CYS A 284 -23.73 2.63 11.25
N ASP A 285 -24.64 3.63 11.33
CA ASP A 285 -24.28 5.02 11.70
C ASP A 285 -23.57 5.07 13.04
N SER A 286 -24.09 4.36 14.03
CA SER A 286 -23.46 4.28 15.35
C SER A 286 -22.10 3.58 15.28
N LEU A 287 -22.00 2.50 14.52
CA LEU A 287 -20.75 1.74 14.35
C LEU A 287 -19.63 2.59 13.72
N PHE A 288 -19.91 3.29 12.62
CA PHE A 288 -18.93 4.19 12.01
C PHE A 288 -18.63 5.40 12.90
N THR A 289 -19.62 5.95 13.56
CA THR A 289 -19.46 7.11 14.46
C THR A 289 -18.51 6.77 15.62
N GLU A 290 -18.57 5.57 16.16
CA GLU A 290 -17.67 5.11 17.24
C GLU A 290 -16.18 5.32 16.89
N TYR A 291 -15.81 5.10 15.63
CA TYR A 291 -14.40 5.19 15.21
C TYR A 291 -14.04 6.53 14.57
N LEU A 292 -15.02 7.30 14.12
CA LEU A 292 -14.79 8.55 13.39
C LEU A 292 -14.85 9.81 14.27
N GLN A 293 -15.58 9.76 15.40
CA GLN A 293 -15.83 10.94 16.23
C GLN A 293 -14.73 11.21 17.27
N GLY A 294 -14.80 12.41 17.86
CA GLY A 294 -13.95 12.86 18.96
C GLY A 294 -12.68 13.57 18.51
N GLU A 295 -11.97 14.13 19.48
CA GLU A 295 -10.70 14.84 19.23
C GLU A 295 -9.58 13.89 18.77
N ASN A 296 -9.61 12.66 19.22
CA ASN A 296 -8.66 11.60 18.88
C ASN A 296 -9.38 10.37 18.31
N PRO A 297 -9.96 10.47 17.10
CA PRO A 297 -10.71 9.37 16.51
C PRO A 297 -9.82 8.15 16.26
N VAL A 298 -10.42 6.97 16.25
CA VAL A 298 -9.71 5.72 15.96
C VAL A 298 -9.27 5.68 14.49
N PHE A 299 -10.13 6.10 13.56
CA PHE A 299 -9.78 6.25 12.15
C PHE A 299 -9.15 7.64 11.92
N ARG A 300 -7.84 7.66 11.78
CA ARG A 300 -7.03 8.89 11.80
C ARG A 300 -6.61 9.37 10.42
N GLY A 301 -6.52 8.46 9.45
CA GLY A 301 -6.05 8.72 8.10
C GLY A 301 -6.99 9.60 7.29
N LYS A 302 -6.58 9.91 6.08
CA LYS A 302 -7.36 10.72 5.13
C LYS A 302 -8.57 9.96 4.59
N TYR A 303 -8.46 8.64 4.47
CA TYR A 303 -9.45 7.78 3.81
C TYR A 303 -10.07 6.78 4.78
N VAL A 304 -11.35 6.48 4.56
CA VAL A 304 -12.07 5.37 5.19
C VAL A 304 -12.84 4.62 4.13
N HIS A 305 -12.68 3.31 4.06
CA HIS A 305 -13.40 2.46 3.14
C HIS A 305 -14.70 1.98 3.79
N VAL A 306 -15.80 2.11 3.06
CA VAL A 306 -17.14 1.79 3.56
C VAL A 306 -17.74 0.53 2.91
N GLY A 307 -16.89 -0.26 2.22
CA GLY A 307 -17.30 -1.47 1.52
C GLY A 307 -18.16 -1.16 0.31
N THR A 308 -19.42 -1.58 0.35
CA THR A 308 -20.47 -1.35 -0.64
C THR A 308 -20.32 -2.15 -1.94
N ASP A 309 -19.96 -3.41 -1.80
CA ASP A 309 -19.93 -4.39 -2.88
C ASP A 309 -20.91 -5.56 -2.66
N GLU A 310 -21.02 -6.36 -3.68
CA GLU A 310 -21.70 -7.66 -3.76
C GLU A 310 -23.13 -7.72 -3.20
N TYR A 311 -23.80 -6.57 -3.09
CA TYR A 311 -25.20 -6.54 -2.70
C TYR A 311 -26.11 -6.89 -3.90
N SER A 312 -27.27 -7.53 -3.62
CA SER A 312 -28.18 -8.03 -4.65
C SER A 312 -28.79 -6.91 -5.52
N ASN A 313 -28.92 -7.15 -6.82
CA ASN A 313 -29.59 -6.30 -7.80
C ASN A 313 -30.90 -6.89 -8.36
N LYS A 314 -31.41 -7.97 -7.74
CA LYS A 314 -32.63 -8.67 -8.24
C LYS A 314 -33.92 -7.88 -8.07
N ASP A 315 -33.99 -6.96 -7.13
CA ASP A 315 -35.13 -6.06 -6.90
C ASP A 315 -34.68 -4.59 -7.03
N GLN A 316 -35.33 -3.85 -7.95
CA GLN A 316 -34.99 -2.46 -8.20
C GLN A 316 -35.22 -1.55 -6.98
N LYS A 317 -36.19 -1.85 -6.12
CA LYS A 317 -36.39 -1.08 -4.88
C LYS A 317 -35.21 -1.25 -3.93
N VAL A 318 -34.66 -2.46 -3.88
CA VAL A 318 -33.47 -2.77 -3.07
C VAL A 318 -32.23 -2.09 -3.66
N VAL A 319 -32.10 -2.08 -5.00
CA VAL A 319 -31.03 -1.33 -5.69
C VAL A 319 -31.08 0.16 -5.34
N GLU A 320 -32.26 0.79 -5.39
CA GLU A 320 -32.39 2.21 -5.02
C GLU A 320 -32.03 2.45 -3.54
N LYS A 321 -32.38 1.54 -2.64
CA LYS A 321 -31.98 1.58 -1.23
C LYS A 321 -30.47 1.41 -1.05
N PHE A 322 -29.87 0.47 -1.75
CA PHE A 322 -28.41 0.28 -1.76
C PHE A 322 -27.70 1.54 -2.23
N ARG A 323 -28.17 2.18 -3.30
CA ARG A 323 -27.61 3.44 -3.79
C ARG A 323 -27.73 4.57 -2.76
N ALA A 324 -28.88 4.70 -2.12
CA ALA A 324 -29.09 5.67 -1.03
C ALA A 324 -28.17 5.39 0.17
N PHE A 325 -27.99 4.12 0.53
CA PHE A 325 -27.09 3.67 1.58
C PHE A 325 -25.63 4.02 1.26
N THR A 326 -25.16 3.73 0.05
CA THR A 326 -23.81 4.08 -0.40
C THR A 326 -23.58 5.61 -0.32
N ASP A 327 -24.50 6.43 -0.85
CA ASP A 327 -24.41 7.90 -0.77
C ASP A 327 -24.38 8.41 0.67
N HIS A 328 -25.19 7.80 1.55
CA HIS A 328 -25.25 8.15 2.96
C HIS A 328 -23.89 7.92 3.65
N TYR A 329 -23.24 6.76 3.44
CA TYR A 329 -21.95 6.46 4.11
C TYR A 329 -20.79 7.28 3.53
N ILE A 330 -20.81 7.59 2.24
CA ILE A 330 -19.88 8.57 1.65
C ILE A 330 -19.98 9.91 2.42
N ARG A 331 -21.20 10.42 2.61
CA ARG A 331 -21.42 11.69 3.32
C ARG A 331 -21.15 11.62 4.82
N LEU A 332 -21.43 10.49 5.45
CA LEU A 332 -21.11 10.28 6.86
C LEU A 332 -19.60 10.37 7.11
N VAL A 333 -18.80 9.72 6.29
CA VAL A 333 -17.34 9.78 6.35
C VAL A 333 -16.84 11.22 6.14
N GLU A 334 -17.40 11.94 5.19
CA GLU A 334 -17.05 13.34 4.91
C GLU A 334 -17.44 14.30 6.04
N LYS A 335 -18.56 14.05 6.74
CA LYS A 335 -18.97 14.81 7.93
C LYS A 335 -17.87 14.81 8.99
N TYR A 336 -17.08 13.75 9.05
CA TYR A 336 -15.93 13.61 9.95
C TYR A 336 -14.60 14.01 9.30
N HIS A 337 -14.63 14.78 8.22
CA HIS A 337 -13.46 15.31 7.51
C HIS A 337 -12.52 14.21 6.95
N ARG A 338 -13.08 13.07 6.56
CA ARG A 338 -12.39 12.00 5.83
C ARG A 338 -12.93 11.90 4.41
N LYS A 339 -12.21 11.19 3.55
CA LYS A 339 -12.66 10.87 2.19
C LYS A 339 -13.10 9.41 2.14
N ALA A 340 -14.24 9.19 1.51
CA ALA A 340 -14.76 7.84 1.36
C ALA A 340 -14.03 7.08 0.25
N VAL A 341 -13.78 5.80 0.51
CA VAL A 341 -13.39 4.80 -0.49
C VAL A 341 -14.51 3.76 -0.56
N ILE A 342 -14.83 3.30 -1.75
CA ILE A 342 -15.87 2.30 -2.00
C ILE A 342 -15.37 1.22 -2.95
N TRP A 343 -15.89 0.00 -2.82
CA TRP A 343 -15.84 -0.98 -3.90
C TRP A 343 -16.79 -0.56 -5.02
N GLY A 344 -16.37 -0.75 -6.27
CA GLY A 344 -17.21 -0.42 -7.41
C GLY A 344 -18.37 -1.41 -7.57
N GLN A 345 -19.61 -0.91 -7.54
CA GLN A 345 -20.86 -1.69 -7.69
C GLN A 345 -21.84 -1.05 -8.68
N GLN A 346 -21.52 0.10 -9.27
CA GLN A 346 -22.51 0.97 -9.92
C GLN A 346 -22.98 0.45 -11.28
N THR A 347 -22.21 -0.39 -11.95
CA THR A 347 -22.66 -1.11 -13.16
C THR A 347 -23.67 -2.21 -12.81
N HIS A 348 -23.42 -2.91 -11.70
CA HIS A 348 -24.32 -3.97 -11.20
C HIS A 348 -25.59 -3.38 -10.58
N ALA A 349 -25.47 -2.33 -9.75
CA ALA A 349 -26.54 -1.65 -9.06
C ALA A 349 -27.02 -0.41 -9.85
N LYS A 350 -27.50 -0.61 -11.09
CA LYS A 350 -28.04 0.47 -11.94
C LYS A 350 -29.35 0.98 -11.36
N GLY A 351 -29.40 2.30 -11.11
CA GLY A 351 -30.60 2.95 -10.55
C GLY A 351 -30.59 4.45 -10.77
N THR A 352 -31.64 5.10 -10.27
CA THR A 352 -31.88 6.54 -10.41
C THR A 352 -31.48 7.35 -9.18
N THR A 353 -31.45 6.72 -8.00
CA THR A 353 -30.98 7.36 -6.78
C THR A 353 -29.53 7.81 -6.94
N PRO A 354 -29.24 9.12 -6.79
CA PRO A 354 -27.90 9.64 -7.01
C PRO A 354 -26.93 9.13 -5.92
N ILE A 355 -25.69 8.87 -6.34
CA ILE A 355 -24.55 8.59 -5.44
C ILE A 355 -23.55 9.69 -5.68
N LYS A 356 -22.98 10.23 -4.60
CA LYS A 356 -21.92 11.22 -4.70
C LYS A 356 -20.69 10.64 -5.39
N VAL A 357 -20.09 11.41 -6.27
CA VAL A 357 -18.93 11.03 -7.09
C VAL A 357 -17.68 11.83 -6.70
N LYS A 358 -17.86 13.15 -6.55
CA LYS A 358 -16.72 14.05 -6.29
C LYS A 358 -16.03 13.71 -4.96
N ASP A 359 -14.70 13.64 -4.99
CA ASP A 359 -13.83 13.33 -3.84
C ASP A 359 -13.97 11.91 -3.28
N VAL A 360 -14.61 10.99 -4.03
CA VAL A 360 -14.72 9.57 -3.72
C VAL A 360 -13.68 8.79 -4.51
N LEU A 361 -12.95 7.89 -3.85
CA LEU A 361 -12.13 6.89 -4.51
C LEU A 361 -12.93 5.60 -4.71
N MET A 362 -12.89 5.05 -5.91
CA MET A 362 -13.54 3.78 -6.20
C MET A 362 -12.49 2.71 -6.55
N TYR A 363 -12.55 1.58 -5.88
CA TYR A 363 -11.78 0.40 -6.24
C TYR A 363 -12.45 -0.30 -7.43
N ALA A 364 -11.80 -0.26 -8.59
CA ALA A 364 -12.27 -0.92 -9.81
C ALA A 364 -11.72 -2.35 -9.85
N TRP A 365 -12.53 -3.29 -9.37
CA TRP A 365 -12.13 -4.68 -9.15
C TRP A 365 -12.72 -5.64 -10.19
N SER A 366 -13.99 -5.51 -10.56
CA SER A 366 -14.66 -6.38 -11.52
C SER A 366 -15.50 -5.59 -12.53
N ASN A 367 -15.41 -5.97 -13.81
CA ASN A 367 -16.20 -5.35 -14.88
C ASN A 367 -17.71 -5.62 -14.76
N ASP A 368 -18.10 -6.71 -14.11
CA ASP A 368 -19.51 -7.04 -13.90
C ASP A 368 -20.15 -6.13 -12.84
N TYR A 369 -19.33 -5.66 -11.89
CA TYR A 369 -19.77 -4.78 -10.82
C TYR A 369 -19.56 -3.30 -11.14
N SER A 370 -18.42 -2.95 -11.73
CA SER A 370 -18.10 -1.56 -12.10
C SER A 370 -17.20 -1.49 -13.33
N LYS A 371 -17.77 -1.21 -14.47
CA LYS A 371 -16.99 -1.00 -15.70
C LYS A 371 -16.18 0.29 -15.61
N PRO A 372 -14.84 0.21 -15.70
CA PRO A 372 -13.97 1.37 -15.49
C PRO A 372 -14.29 2.56 -16.40
N ASP A 373 -14.61 2.32 -17.67
CA ASP A 373 -14.94 3.40 -18.62
C ASP A 373 -16.27 4.11 -18.29
N GLU A 374 -17.27 3.37 -17.77
CA GLU A 374 -18.53 3.95 -17.26
C GLU A 374 -18.25 4.81 -16.02
N MET A 375 -17.41 4.31 -15.10
CA MET A 375 -17.08 5.01 -13.85
C MET A 375 -16.27 6.29 -14.12
N ILE A 376 -15.34 6.26 -15.07
CA ILE A 376 -14.60 7.44 -15.51
C ILE A 376 -15.54 8.49 -16.12
N LYS A 377 -16.52 8.07 -16.96
CA LYS A 377 -17.54 8.96 -17.53
C LYS A 377 -18.44 9.60 -16.45
N LEU A 378 -18.73 8.85 -15.38
CA LEU A 378 -19.46 9.37 -14.21
C LEU A 378 -18.62 10.36 -13.39
N GLY A 379 -17.30 10.36 -13.54
CA GLY A 379 -16.37 11.28 -12.87
C GLY A 379 -15.66 10.72 -11.65
N TYR A 380 -15.75 9.42 -11.37
CA TYR A 380 -15.02 8.79 -10.26
C TYR A 380 -13.50 8.81 -10.48
N ASP A 381 -12.76 8.94 -9.40
CA ASP A 381 -11.34 8.62 -9.31
C ASP A 381 -11.19 7.12 -9.00
N LEU A 382 -10.41 6.39 -9.80
CA LEU A 382 -10.29 4.94 -9.72
C LEU A 382 -8.95 4.49 -9.15
N ILE A 383 -8.99 3.41 -8.37
CA ILE A 383 -7.85 2.58 -8.01
C ILE A 383 -8.00 1.26 -8.76
N SER A 384 -6.99 0.93 -9.56
CA SER A 384 -6.93 -0.33 -10.30
C SER A 384 -6.61 -1.49 -9.35
N ILE A 385 -7.57 -2.38 -9.15
CA ILE A 385 -7.41 -3.58 -8.32
C ILE A 385 -8.13 -4.78 -8.94
N PRO A 386 -7.89 -5.07 -10.23
CA PRO A 386 -8.67 -6.04 -11.00
C PRO A 386 -8.55 -7.46 -10.45
N ASP A 387 -9.69 -8.09 -10.14
CA ASP A 387 -9.80 -9.39 -9.52
C ASP A 387 -9.09 -10.51 -10.31
N GLY A 388 -9.28 -10.53 -11.62
CA GLY A 388 -8.64 -11.49 -12.52
C GLY A 388 -7.14 -11.28 -12.73
N GLN A 389 -6.52 -10.28 -12.11
CA GLN A 389 -5.11 -9.93 -12.33
C GLN A 389 -4.29 -9.83 -11.04
N VAL A 390 -4.84 -9.26 -9.96
CA VAL A 390 -4.10 -8.90 -8.76
C VAL A 390 -4.75 -9.37 -7.44
N TYR A 391 -5.73 -10.28 -7.50
CA TYR A 391 -6.26 -10.94 -6.30
C TYR A 391 -5.45 -12.18 -5.95
N ILE A 392 -5.04 -12.28 -4.70
CA ILE A 392 -4.47 -13.46 -4.07
C ILE A 392 -5.53 -14.05 -3.15
N VAL A 393 -5.92 -15.30 -3.39
CA VAL A 393 -6.85 -16.04 -2.53
C VAL A 393 -6.25 -17.42 -2.25
N PRO A 394 -5.53 -17.56 -1.12
CA PRO A 394 -4.73 -18.74 -0.82
C PRO A 394 -5.54 -20.04 -0.91
N LYS A 395 -5.10 -20.96 -1.77
CA LYS A 395 -5.69 -22.30 -2.00
C LYS A 395 -7.16 -22.31 -2.46
N ALA A 396 -7.74 -21.19 -2.85
CA ALA A 396 -9.15 -21.14 -3.25
C ALA A 396 -9.43 -21.83 -4.60
N GLY A 397 -8.49 -21.78 -5.54
CA GLY A 397 -8.59 -22.45 -6.84
C GLY A 397 -9.33 -21.66 -7.92
N TYR A 398 -10.00 -20.56 -7.58
CA TYR A 398 -10.74 -19.69 -8.53
C TYR A 398 -10.05 -18.34 -8.77
N TYR A 399 -9.15 -17.91 -7.89
CA TYR A 399 -8.22 -16.80 -8.08
C TYR A 399 -6.78 -17.29 -7.90
N TYR A 400 -5.80 -16.39 -7.97
CA TYR A 400 -4.40 -16.78 -7.82
C TYR A 400 -4.08 -17.19 -6.38
N ASP A 401 -3.42 -18.34 -6.23
CA ASP A 401 -2.75 -18.70 -4.98
C ASP A 401 -1.47 -17.84 -4.81
N TYR A 402 -0.71 -17.67 -5.90
CA TYR A 402 0.40 -16.73 -6.04
C TYR A 402 0.22 -15.91 -7.31
N LEU A 403 0.44 -14.61 -7.27
CA LEU A 403 0.39 -13.80 -8.49
C LEU A 403 1.49 -14.24 -9.48
N ASP A 404 1.15 -14.24 -10.76
CA ASP A 404 2.15 -14.36 -11.83
C ASP A 404 2.97 -13.05 -11.92
N THR A 405 3.97 -12.95 -11.05
CA THR A 405 4.81 -11.76 -10.92
C THR A 405 5.56 -11.42 -12.19
N LYS A 406 5.97 -12.44 -12.98
CA LYS A 406 6.66 -12.23 -14.27
C LYS A 406 5.72 -11.58 -15.30
N ARG A 407 4.50 -12.09 -15.43
CA ARG A 407 3.50 -11.48 -16.30
C ARG A 407 3.15 -10.06 -15.86
N LEU A 408 2.87 -9.87 -14.57
CA LEU A 408 2.54 -8.55 -14.03
C LEU A 408 3.68 -7.54 -14.24
N TYR A 409 4.92 -7.94 -13.98
CA TYR A 409 6.08 -7.08 -14.21
C TYR A 409 6.18 -6.62 -15.68
N ASN A 410 5.94 -7.52 -16.63
CA ASN A 410 6.11 -7.22 -18.05
C ASN A 410 4.91 -6.54 -18.71
N THR A 411 3.69 -6.79 -18.24
CA THR A 411 2.49 -6.46 -19.03
C THR A 411 1.44 -5.64 -18.29
N TRP A 412 1.46 -5.60 -16.96
CA TRP A 412 0.42 -4.90 -16.21
C TRP A 412 0.89 -3.54 -15.71
N THR A 413 0.01 -2.57 -15.79
CA THR A 413 0.11 -1.27 -15.14
C THR A 413 -1.26 -0.89 -14.56
N PRO A 414 -1.35 0.09 -13.66
CA PRO A 414 -2.65 0.58 -13.18
C PRO A 414 -3.59 1.08 -14.29
N ALA A 415 -3.05 1.41 -15.46
CA ALA A 415 -3.84 1.79 -16.64
C ALA A 415 -4.55 0.60 -17.33
N ASN A 416 -4.23 -0.64 -16.95
CA ASN A 416 -4.93 -1.84 -17.43
C ASN A 416 -5.84 -2.38 -16.32
N ILE A 417 -7.15 -2.16 -16.47
CA ILE A 417 -8.17 -2.59 -15.52
C ILE A 417 -9.05 -3.65 -16.18
N ASN A 418 -8.90 -4.92 -15.79
CA ASN A 418 -9.64 -6.06 -16.34
C ASN A 418 -9.69 -6.08 -17.88
N GLY A 419 -8.53 -5.89 -18.52
CA GLY A 419 -8.40 -5.89 -19.97
C GLY A 419 -8.80 -4.59 -20.67
N MET A 420 -9.35 -3.62 -19.96
CA MET A 420 -9.55 -2.26 -20.49
C MET A 420 -8.26 -1.47 -20.32
N GLN A 421 -7.69 -1.03 -21.45
CA GLN A 421 -6.46 -0.23 -21.47
C GLN A 421 -6.80 1.25 -21.58
N PHE A 422 -6.29 2.02 -20.62
CA PHE A 422 -6.36 3.49 -20.58
C PHE A 422 -5.00 4.11 -20.88
N PRO A 423 -4.93 5.40 -21.21
CA PRO A 423 -3.65 6.11 -21.27
C PRO A 423 -2.90 6.01 -19.94
N GLU A 424 -1.59 5.79 -20.00
CA GLU A 424 -0.75 5.81 -18.82
C GLU A 424 -0.88 7.16 -18.08
N ARG A 425 -0.91 7.11 -16.76
CA ARG A 425 -1.12 8.28 -15.89
C ARG A 425 -2.42 9.02 -16.18
N HIS A 426 -3.47 8.29 -16.60
CA HIS A 426 -4.80 8.90 -16.76
C HIS A 426 -5.22 9.61 -15.46
N LYS A 427 -5.66 10.86 -15.57
CA LYS A 427 -5.91 11.76 -14.41
C LYS A 427 -6.85 11.18 -13.34
N GLN A 428 -7.81 10.33 -13.74
CA GLN A 428 -8.77 9.69 -12.84
C GLN A 428 -8.30 8.30 -12.36
N ILE A 429 -7.26 7.72 -12.94
CA ILE A 429 -6.65 6.48 -12.42
C ILE A 429 -5.52 6.89 -11.48
N LYS A 430 -5.78 6.79 -10.18
CA LYS A 430 -4.84 7.29 -9.15
C LYS A 430 -3.72 6.30 -8.85
N GLY A 431 -3.82 5.08 -9.34
CA GLY A 431 -2.83 4.04 -9.16
C GLY A 431 -3.46 2.67 -9.02
N GLY A 432 -2.74 1.75 -8.37
CA GLY A 432 -3.17 0.38 -8.22
C GLY A 432 -2.87 -0.22 -6.86
N ALA A 433 -3.52 -1.33 -6.60
CA ALA A 433 -3.29 -2.17 -5.44
C ALA A 433 -3.39 -3.64 -5.84
N PHE A 434 -2.91 -4.53 -4.98
CA PHE A 434 -3.32 -5.94 -4.98
C PHE A 434 -4.07 -6.27 -3.70
N ALA A 435 -4.95 -7.26 -3.77
CA ALA A 435 -5.73 -7.71 -2.64
C ALA A 435 -5.31 -9.12 -2.21
N VAL A 436 -5.35 -9.35 -0.89
CA VAL A 436 -5.18 -10.68 -0.30
C VAL A 436 -6.43 -11.00 0.50
N TRP A 437 -7.22 -11.91 -0.04
CA TRP A 437 -8.45 -12.40 0.56
C TRP A 437 -8.22 -13.75 1.23
N ASN A 438 -8.93 -13.99 2.31
CA ASN A 438 -8.82 -15.23 3.09
C ASN A 438 -10.15 -15.98 3.11
N ASP A 439 -10.77 -16.12 1.94
CA ASP A 439 -12.13 -16.68 1.72
C ASP A 439 -12.33 -18.06 2.36
N ILE A 440 -11.25 -18.83 2.46
CA ILE A 440 -11.24 -20.17 3.05
C ILE A 440 -10.49 -20.14 4.37
N GLU A 441 -11.08 -19.52 5.39
CA GLU A 441 -10.51 -19.58 6.74
C GLU A 441 -10.51 -21.04 7.25
N GLY A 442 -9.48 -21.41 8.00
CA GLY A 442 -9.33 -22.79 8.51
C GLY A 442 -8.73 -23.79 7.51
N ASN A 443 -8.28 -23.35 6.32
CA ASN A 443 -7.65 -24.18 5.29
C ASN A 443 -6.19 -24.61 5.60
N GLY A 444 -5.69 -24.32 6.79
CA GLY A 444 -4.32 -24.61 7.22
C GLY A 444 -3.27 -23.64 6.69
N ILE A 445 -3.66 -22.51 6.10
CA ILE A 445 -2.74 -21.43 5.69
C ILE A 445 -2.35 -20.60 6.92
N SER A 446 -1.05 -20.58 7.24
CA SER A 446 -0.51 -19.75 8.31
C SER A 446 -0.27 -18.29 7.84
N ASP A 447 -0.05 -17.38 8.80
CA ASP A 447 0.35 -16.00 8.51
C ASP A 447 1.64 -15.94 7.67
N LYS A 448 2.56 -16.85 7.94
CA LYS A 448 3.81 -16.99 7.20
C LYS A 448 3.58 -17.44 5.75
N ASP A 449 2.61 -18.33 5.52
CA ASP A 449 2.23 -18.74 4.16
C ASP A 449 1.58 -17.60 3.39
N VAL A 450 0.77 -16.75 4.04
CA VAL A 450 0.26 -15.52 3.44
C VAL A 450 1.41 -14.57 3.10
N HIS A 451 2.38 -14.40 4.00
CA HIS A 451 3.55 -13.56 3.77
C HIS A 451 4.35 -13.99 2.52
N TYR A 452 4.54 -15.30 2.30
CA TYR A 452 5.23 -15.80 1.11
C TYR A 452 4.51 -15.44 -0.20
N ARG A 453 3.22 -15.17 -0.18
CA ARG A 453 2.42 -14.70 -1.32
C ARG A 453 2.50 -13.19 -1.49
N VAL A 454 2.45 -12.48 -0.37
CA VAL A 454 2.45 -11.00 -0.32
C VAL A 454 3.77 -10.40 -0.77
N LEU A 455 4.91 -10.94 -0.30
CA LEU A 455 6.22 -10.33 -0.54
C LEU A 455 6.58 -10.23 -2.04
N PRO A 456 6.48 -11.30 -2.86
CA PRO A 456 6.76 -11.18 -4.29
C PRO A 456 5.75 -10.29 -5.02
N ALA A 457 4.48 -10.31 -4.63
CA ALA A 457 3.45 -9.41 -5.16
C ALA A 457 3.78 -7.94 -4.87
N MET A 458 4.11 -7.62 -3.61
CA MET A 458 4.50 -6.28 -3.16
C MET A 458 5.70 -5.75 -3.96
N LYS A 459 6.77 -6.54 -4.10
CA LYS A 459 7.95 -6.18 -4.90
C LYS A 459 7.58 -5.87 -6.35
N THR A 460 6.71 -6.70 -6.95
CA THR A 460 6.32 -6.55 -8.35
C THR A 460 5.46 -5.30 -8.55
N LEU A 461 4.44 -5.08 -7.71
CA LEU A 461 3.57 -3.92 -7.86
C LEU A 461 4.27 -2.61 -7.48
N ALA A 462 5.26 -2.64 -6.61
CA ALA A 462 6.09 -1.47 -6.32
C ALA A 462 6.81 -0.91 -7.56
N THR A 463 7.02 -1.73 -8.61
CA THR A 463 7.65 -1.29 -9.87
C THR A 463 6.68 -0.62 -10.84
N LYS A 464 5.40 -0.45 -10.49
CA LYS A 464 4.31 0.06 -11.35
C LYS A 464 3.81 1.46 -10.90
#